data_143ef447c931c36727b229dee34bb17f
#
_entry.id   143ef447c931c36727b229dee34bb17f
#
_cell.length_a   1.000
_cell.length_b   1.000
_cell.length_c   1.000
_cell.angle_alpha   90.00
_cell.angle_beta   90.00
_cell.angle_gamma   90.00
#
_symmetry.space_group_name_H-M   'P 1'
#
loop_
_entity.id
_entity.type
_entity.pdbx_description
1 polymer ?
#
loop_
_entity_poly.entity_id
_entity_poly.type
_entity_poly.pdbx_seq_one_letter_code
_entity_poly.pdbx_strand_id
1 'polypeptide(L)'
;MHSQLAHPPTTINPAILEDSLENAEGTPSPMLSISRLRQSEVEKHIEATNRHLPADRQVALSLINGPRSFVITGPPQSLYGLNLRLRKLKAPSGLDQNRVPHSQRKLQFSTRFLPITGPFHSEYLSAAPENAMRDIVANGWELHASDLRITVVSGDDGNSLGEEKDLSRKLVDSLCVLPVDWIKATAVEGITHFVDFGPGGVSGIGGLTNRNKEGTGVRVILAGALESSNPDLSAKAALFDTRASSVVYSQNWQRDYAPRLVRTEADGRLHIDTPMSRLLGKPPVMVAGMTPSTISEVFVSAVMRAGYHIELSGGGHFSEPMLRDKVDKILKLVDPGLGVSINSIYINPFLWNIQYPAMQTMRREGIPMEGLCIGAGVPSYEVTNEIIASIRAVGFRHIGLKPGSVSTIRLVIKIAQANPDFPILLQWTGGRAGGHHSFEDFHQPILETYGAIRAQPNIVL
;
A
#
# COMPACT_ATOMS: atom_id res chain seq x y z
N MET A 1 8.55 28.44 -26.43
CA MET A 1 8.99 27.86 -25.17
C MET A 1 10.27 27.03 -25.30
N HIS A 2 10.35 26.02 -26.18
CA HIS A 2 11.54 25.17 -26.30
C HIS A 2 12.85 25.90 -26.64
N SER A 3 12.81 26.96 -27.44
CA SER A 3 14.01 27.74 -27.84
C SER A 3 14.56 28.66 -26.74
N GLN A 4 13.78 28.94 -25.70
CA GLN A 4 14.18 29.84 -24.61
C GLN A 4 14.65 29.08 -23.36
N LEU A 5 14.40 27.76 -23.32
CA LEU A 5 14.91 26.84 -22.29
C LEU A 5 16.26 26.23 -22.69
N ALA A 6 17.03 26.89 -23.56
CA ALA A 6 18.32 26.39 -24.02
C ALA A 6 19.34 26.29 -22.87
N HIS A 7 19.14 25.30 -22.01
CA HIS A 7 20.26 24.74 -21.24
C HIS A 7 21.18 24.05 -22.25
N PRO A 8 22.46 24.41 -22.33
CA PRO A 8 23.39 23.67 -23.16
C PRO A 8 23.32 22.20 -22.76
N PRO A 9 23.29 21.26 -23.73
CA PRO A 9 23.28 19.84 -23.41
C PRO A 9 24.45 19.55 -22.49
N THR A 10 24.17 19.09 -21.28
CA THR A 10 25.20 18.76 -20.30
C THR A 10 25.90 17.53 -20.84
N THR A 11 27.17 17.66 -21.19
CA THR A 11 27.99 16.52 -21.64
C THR A 11 28.14 15.58 -20.45
N ILE A 12 27.52 14.41 -20.53
CA ILE A 12 27.59 13.39 -19.47
C ILE A 12 28.91 12.64 -19.66
N ASN A 13 29.62 12.46 -18.56
CA ASN A 13 30.84 11.63 -18.56
C ASN A 13 30.45 10.20 -19.02
N PRO A 14 31.14 9.62 -20.02
CA PRO A 14 30.85 8.28 -20.53
C PRO A 14 30.81 7.21 -19.44
N ALA A 15 31.71 7.25 -18.46
CA ALA A 15 31.73 6.29 -17.35
C ALA A 15 30.48 6.38 -16.45
N ILE A 16 29.96 7.60 -16.26
CA ILE A 16 28.70 7.81 -15.51
C ILE A 16 27.52 7.25 -16.28
N LEU A 17 27.49 7.47 -17.61
CA LEU A 17 26.45 6.94 -18.47
C LEU A 17 26.42 5.41 -18.46
N GLU A 18 27.58 4.78 -18.64
CA GLU A 18 27.76 3.34 -18.64
C GLU A 18 27.27 2.71 -17.32
N ASP A 19 27.79 3.20 -16.17
CA ASP A 19 27.40 2.72 -14.85
C ASP A 19 25.90 2.89 -14.58
N SER A 20 25.28 4.02 -14.98
CA SER A 20 23.85 4.24 -14.79
C SER A 20 22.99 3.28 -15.64
N LEU A 21 23.42 2.97 -16.86
CA LEU A 21 22.72 2.03 -17.73
C LEU A 21 22.85 0.59 -17.22
N GLU A 22 24.02 0.17 -16.78
CA GLU A 22 24.28 -1.15 -16.17
C GLU A 22 23.39 -1.39 -14.94
N ASN A 23 23.14 -0.33 -14.16
CA ASN A 23 22.26 -0.40 -12.99
C ASN A 23 20.76 -0.19 -13.31
N ALA A 24 20.38 -0.14 -14.59
CA ALA A 24 19.01 0.06 -15.07
C ALA A 24 18.34 1.36 -14.57
N GLU A 25 19.13 2.41 -14.34
CA GLU A 25 18.66 3.71 -13.83
C GLU A 25 18.35 4.71 -14.95
N GLY A 26 18.66 4.35 -16.19
CA GLY A 26 18.45 5.18 -17.38
C GLY A 26 19.60 6.16 -17.63
N THR A 27 19.44 6.96 -18.69
CA THR A 27 20.42 7.99 -19.04
C THR A 27 20.35 9.14 -18.04
N PRO A 28 21.48 9.51 -17.38
CA PRO A 28 21.50 10.64 -16.47
C PRO A 28 20.95 11.91 -17.12
N SER A 29 20.01 12.52 -16.44
CA SER A 29 19.26 13.71 -16.90
C SER A 29 19.09 14.68 -15.72
N PRO A 30 18.60 15.91 -15.93
CA PRO A 30 18.35 16.87 -14.85
C PRO A 30 17.27 16.48 -13.84
N MET A 31 16.57 15.35 -14.02
CA MET A 31 15.48 14.91 -13.15
C MET A 31 15.62 13.43 -12.79
N LEU A 32 15.67 13.13 -11.50
CA LEU A 32 15.79 11.78 -10.93
C LEU A 32 14.51 11.43 -10.17
N SER A 33 13.78 10.42 -10.61
CA SER A 33 12.63 9.87 -9.90
C SER A 33 13.09 8.91 -8.79
N ILE A 34 12.48 9.03 -7.61
CA ILE A 34 12.68 8.14 -6.48
C ILE A 34 11.31 7.64 -6.01
N SER A 35 11.15 6.33 -5.85
CA SER A 35 9.91 5.75 -5.37
C SER A 35 10.13 4.79 -4.20
N ARG A 36 9.12 4.69 -3.31
CA ARG A 36 9.05 3.82 -2.12
C ARG A 36 9.92 4.25 -0.93
N LEU A 37 10.57 5.40 -0.95
CA LEU A 37 11.15 6.04 0.24
C LEU A 37 10.14 7.01 0.86
N ARG A 38 10.34 7.37 2.12
CA ARG A 38 9.61 8.47 2.78
C ARG A 38 10.23 9.81 2.42
N GLN A 39 9.44 10.87 2.43
CA GLN A 39 9.94 12.22 2.13
C GLN A 39 11.13 12.61 3.02
N SER A 40 11.01 12.42 4.32
CA SER A 40 12.08 12.73 5.28
C SER A 40 13.40 11.98 5.02
N GLU A 41 13.32 10.77 4.49
CA GLU A 41 14.51 10.00 4.11
C GLU A 41 15.15 10.61 2.86
N VAL A 42 14.35 10.99 1.87
CA VAL A 42 14.83 11.65 0.64
C VAL A 42 15.47 12.99 0.97
N GLU A 43 14.82 13.85 1.75
CA GLU A 43 15.33 15.16 2.17
C GLU A 43 16.66 15.05 2.94
N LYS A 44 16.76 14.10 3.86
CA LYS A 44 18.01 13.79 4.57
C LYS A 44 19.16 13.46 3.61
N HIS A 45 18.90 12.73 2.53
CA HIS A 45 19.91 12.37 1.56
C HIS A 45 20.24 13.51 0.61
N ILE A 46 19.26 14.35 0.23
CA ILE A 46 19.48 15.60 -0.50
C ILE A 46 20.41 16.52 0.30
N GLU A 47 20.06 16.78 1.55
CA GLU A 47 20.87 17.62 2.45
C GLU A 47 22.31 17.12 2.57
N ALA A 48 22.47 15.83 2.84
CA ALA A 48 23.79 15.22 2.97
C ALA A 48 24.61 15.22 1.67
N THR A 49 23.96 15.25 0.50
CA THR A 49 24.62 15.38 -0.80
C THR A 49 25.01 16.83 -1.04
N ASN A 50 24.10 17.77 -0.78
CA ASN A 50 24.32 19.20 -1.00
C ASN A 50 25.45 19.79 -0.13
N ARG A 51 25.72 19.22 1.04
CA ARG A 51 26.91 19.63 1.87
C ARG A 51 28.25 19.52 1.13
N HIS A 52 28.32 18.70 0.11
CA HIS A 52 29.52 18.46 -0.70
C HIS A 52 29.48 19.12 -2.07
N LEU A 53 28.41 19.84 -2.38
CA LEU A 53 28.17 20.48 -3.67
C LEU A 53 28.26 22.02 -3.52
N PRO A 54 28.83 22.73 -4.49
CA PRO A 54 28.75 24.19 -4.54
C PRO A 54 27.29 24.61 -4.77
N ALA A 55 26.94 25.83 -4.38
CA ALA A 55 25.56 26.33 -4.39
C ALA A 55 24.88 26.25 -5.75
N ASP A 56 25.64 26.48 -6.82
CA ASP A 56 25.17 26.43 -8.20
C ASP A 56 24.99 24.99 -8.76
N ARG A 57 25.31 23.96 -7.97
CA ARG A 57 25.23 22.55 -8.34
C ARG A 57 24.42 21.69 -7.39
N GLN A 58 23.72 22.30 -6.46
CA GLN A 58 22.88 21.60 -5.50
C GLN A 58 21.66 20.95 -6.17
N VAL A 59 21.11 19.94 -5.52
CA VAL A 59 19.90 19.24 -5.97
C VAL A 59 18.74 19.60 -5.06
N ALA A 60 17.52 19.65 -5.60
CA ALA A 60 16.33 20.04 -4.87
C ALA A 60 15.18 19.06 -5.11
N LEU A 61 14.32 18.88 -4.09
CA LEU A 61 13.07 18.17 -4.22
C LEU A 61 12.10 19.03 -5.05
N SER A 62 11.77 18.60 -6.24
CA SER A 62 10.97 19.38 -7.19
C SER A 62 9.53 18.88 -7.34
N LEU A 63 9.29 17.56 -7.26
CA LEU A 63 7.93 17.02 -7.33
C LEU A 63 7.69 16.04 -6.19
N ILE A 64 6.60 16.28 -5.45
CA ILE A 64 6.00 15.36 -4.49
C ILE A 64 4.78 14.73 -5.17
N ASN A 65 5.00 13.61 -5.88
CA ASN A 65 3.95 12.92 -6.61
C ASN A 65 3.06 12.05 -5.70
N GLY A 66 3.51 11.82 -4.48
CA GLY A 66 2.81 11.00 -3.49
C GLY A 66 3.68 10.80 -2.25
N PRO A 67 3.14 10.15 -1.20
CA PRO A 67 3.83 10.00 0.10
C PRO A 67 5.13 9.19 0.00
N ARG A 68 5.33 8.48 -1.13
CA ARG A 68 6.53 7.68 -1.41
C ARG A 68 6.98 7.77 -2.87
N SER A 69 6.70 8.89 -3.55
CA SER A 69 7.05 9.10 -4.96
C SER A 69 7.48 10.54 -5.18
N PHE A 70 8.74 10.73 -5.55
CA PHE A 70 9.38 12.03 -5.61
C PHE A 70 10.21 12.18 -6.87
N VAL A 71 10.41 13.43 -7.29
CA VAL A 71 11.41 13.76 -8.31
C VAL A 71 12.34 14.82 -7.73
N ILE A 72 13.64 14.59 -7.91
CA ILE A 72 14.70 15.49 -7.52
C ILE A 72 15.29 16.10 -8.78
N THR A 73 15.46 17.42 -8.77
CA THR A 73 15.99 18.18 -9.91
C THR A 73 17.36 18.77 -9.57
N GLY A 74 18.24 18.82 -10.55
CA GLY A 74 19.58 19.40 -10.48
C GLY A 74 20.51 18.94 -11.59
N PRO A 75 21.79 19.32 -11.56
CA PRO A 75 22.75 18.87 -12.56
C PRO A 75 22.85 17.33 -12.58
N PRO A 76 22.92 16.69 -13.76
CA PRO A 76 22.94 15.24 -13.88
C PRO A 76 24.06 14.56 -13.06
N GLN A 77 25.24 15.16 -12.97
CA GLN A 77 26.36 14.65 -12.20
C GLN A 77 26.06 14.70 -10.67
N SER A 78 25.41 15.78 -10.21
CA SER A 78 25.02 15.92 -8.81
C SER A 78 23.95 14.91 -8.42
N LEU A 79 22.96 14.70 -9.29
CA LEU A 79 21.92 13.68 -9.14
C LEU A 79 22.50 12.26 -9.17
N TYR A 80 23.50 12.02 -10.01
CA TYR A 80 24.22 10.75 -10.01
C TYR A 80 24.94 10.51 -8.67
N GLY A 81 25.59 11.55 -8.10
CA GLY A 81 26.19 11.47 -6.77
C GLY A 81 25.18 11.13 -5.66
N LEU A 82 23.99 11.76 -5.69
CA LEU A 82 22.88 11.40 -4.80
C LEU A 82 22.47 9.94 -5.00
N ASN A 83 22.36 9.50 -6.25
CA ASN A 83 21.95 8.13 -6.58
C ASN A 83 22.96 7.09 -6.11
N LEU A 84 24.26 7.34 -6.26
CA LEU A 84 25.32 6.48 -5.69
C LEU A 84 25.22 6.34 -4.17
N ARG A 85 24.86 7.44 -3.47
CA ARG A 85 24.61 7.39 -2.04
C ARG A 85 23.40 6.51 -1.69
N LEU A 86 22.32 6.63 -2.44
CA LEU A 86 21.09 5.84 -2.26
C LEU A 86 21.32 4.35 -2.56
N ARG A 87 22.10 3.99 -3.58
CA ARG A 87 22.44 2.59 -3.90
C ARG A 87 22.98 1.80 -2.71
N LYS A 88 23.77 2.45 -1.82
CA LYS A 88 24.34 1.80 -0.62
C LYS A 88 23.26 1.29 0.35
N LEU A 89 22.07 1.88 0.31
CA LEU A 89 20.94 1.54 1.18
C LEU A 89 19.98 0.56 0.53
N LYS A 90 20.06 0.43 -0.79
CA LYS A 90 19.12 -0.35 -1.59
C LYS A 90 19.31 -1.85 -1.36
N ALA A 91 18.20 -2.56 -1.24
CA ALA A 91 18.20 -4.02 -1.24
C ALA A 91 18.67 -4.56 -2.60
N PRO A 92 19.45 -5.65 -2.62
CA PRO A 92 19.81 -6.34 -3.85
C PRO A 92 18.56 -6.75 -4.64
N SER A 93 18.61 -6.65 -5.96
CA SER A 93 17.54 -7.12 -6.84
C SER A 93 17.35 -8.63 -6.68
N GLY A 94 16.09 -9.10 -6.72
CA GLY A 94 15.74 -10.51 -6.62
C GLY A 94 15.80 -11.13 -5.22
N LEU A 95 16.28 -10.39 -4.21
CA LEU A 95 16.28 -10.87 -2.82
C LEU A 95 14.97 -10.50 -2.14
N ASP A 96 14.15 -11.50 -1.81
CA ASP A 96 12.96 -11.30 -0.99
C ASP A 96 13.34 -10.88 0.44
N GLN A 97 13.11 -9.61 0.77
CA GLN A 97 13.43 -9.06 2.09
C GLN A 97 12.62 -9.70 3.22
N ASN A 98 11.53 -10.40 2.93
CA ASN A 98 10.78 -11.16 3.94
C ASN A 98 11.54 -12.40 4.41
N ARG A 99 12.47 -12.90 3.63
CA ARG A 99 13.37 -14.01 4.00
C ARG A 99 14.63 -13.54 4.77
N VAL A 100 14.82 -12.23 4.88
CA VAL A 100 15.94 -11.63 5.61
C VAL A 100 15.48 -11.25 7.01
N PRO A 101 16.27 -11.52 8.06
CA PRO A 101 15.98 -11.07 9.42
C PRO A 101 15.69 -9.58 9.46
N HIS A 102 14.65 -9.18 10.19
CA HIS A 102 14.16 -7.80 10.19
C HIS A 102 15.28 -6.75 10.43
N SER A 103 16.20 -7.03 11.34
CA SER A 103 17.35 -6.17 11.65
C SER A 103 18.38 -6.02 10.53
N GLN A 104 18.34 -6.90 9.52
CA GLN A 104 19.28 -6.92 8.39
C GLN A 104 18.63 -6.51 7.08
N ARG A 105 17.31 -6.21 7.09
CA ARG A 105 16.58 -5.80 5.90
C ARG A 105 17.08 -4.47 5.39
N LYS A 106 17.30 -4.41 4.09
CA LYS A 106 17.60 -3.17 3.37
C LYS A 106 16.33 -2.57 2.78
N LEU A 107 16.38 -1.28 2.48
CA LEU A 107 15.26 -0.56 1.89
C LEU A 107 14.99 -1.05 0.45
N GLN A 108 13.73 -1.31 0.15
CA GLN A 108 13.27 -1.64 -1.20
C GLN A 108 12.70 -0.38 -1.85
N PHE A 109 13.45 0.21 -2.74
CA PHE A 109 13.06 1.41 -3.48
C PHE A 109 13.66 1.39 -4.88
N SER A 110 13.18 2.28 -5.75
CA SER A 110 13.73 2.44 -7.10
C SER A 110 14.11 3.89 -7.37
N THR A 111 15.16 4.05 -8.12
CA THR A 111 15.61 5.33 -8.68
C THR A 111 15.70 5.21 -10.19
N ARG A 112 15.28 6.24 -10.91
CA ARG A 112 15.38 6.28 -12.37
C ARG A 112 15.49 7.71 -12.86
N PHE A 113 16.44 7.98 -13.74
CA PHE A 113 16.52 9.23 -14.48
C PHE A 113 15.35 9.32 -15.46
N LEU A 114 14.67 10.46 -15.47
CA LEU A 114 13.56 10.71 -16.39
C LEU A 114 14.12 11.17 -17.75
N PRO A 115 13.49 10.81 -18.87
CA PRO A 115 13.93 11.25 -20.19
C PRO A 115 13.52 12.71 -20.46
N ILE A 116 13.90 13.60 -19.54
CA ILE A 116 13.57 15.03 -19.54
C ILE A 116 14.89 15.80 -19.56
N THR A 117 15.04 16.74 -20.48
CA THR A 117 16.29 17.48 -20.69
C THR A 117 16.36 18.80 -19.94
N GLY A 118 15.23 19.32 -19.44
CA GLY A 118 15.16 20.56 -18.67
C GLY A 118 15.04 20.31 -17.17
N PRO A 119 15.68 21.12 -16.32
CA PRO A 119 15.57 21.05 -14.87
C PRO A 119 14.29 21.74 -14.36
N PHE A 120 13.12 21.25 -14.77
CA PHE A 120 11.83 21.84 -14.43
C PHE A 120 11.58 21.85 -12.92
N HIS A 121 10.74 22.79 -12.49
CA HIS A 121 10.32 22.98 -11.11
C HIS A 121 11.53 23.23 -10.16
N SER A 122 12.44 24.08 -10.60
CA SER A 122 13.62 24.43 -9.82
C SER A 122 14.19 25.82 -10.17
N GLU A 123 15.00 26.35 -9.28
CA GLU A 123 15.74 27.61 -9.46
C GLU A 123 16.66 27.64 -10.70
N TYR A 124 17.01 26.49 -11.25
CA TYR A 124 17.79 26.39 -12.48
C TYR A 124 17.07 26.99 -13.70
N LEU A 125 15.76 27.17 -13.61
CA LEU A 125 14.95 27.83 -14.65
C LEU A 125 14.47 29.23 -14.24
N SER A 126 15.07 29.87 -13.22
CA SER A 126 14.63 31.17 -12.69
C SER A 126 14.58 32.30 -13.74
N ALA A 127 15.36 32.22 -14.80
CA ALA A 127 15.33 33.19 -15.91
C ALA A 127 14.21 32.92 -16.94
N ALA A 128 13.63 31.72 -16.96
CA ALA A 128 12.63 31.34 -17.96
C ALA A 128 11.30 32.08 -17.80
N PRO A 129 10.76 32.30 -16.57
CA PRO A 129 9.52 33.05 -16.36
C PRO A 129 9.54 34.46 -16.96
N GLU A 130 10.61 35.21 -16.79
CA GLU A 130 10.73 36.58 -17.33
C GLU A 130 10.65 36.60 -18.86
N ASN A 131 11.29 35.64 -19.51
CA ASN A 131 11.25 35.53 -20.96
C ASN A 131 9.85 35.13 -21.46
N ALA A 132 9.23 34.15 -20.79
CA ALA A 132 7.88 33.69 -21.11
C ALA A 132 6.84 34.81 -20.93
N MET A 133 6.91 35.54 -19.83
CA MET A 133 6.00 36.68 -19.57
C MET A 133 6.17 37.78 -20.58
N ARG A 134 7.37 38.08 -21.04
CA ARG A 134 7.61 39.05 -22.12
C ARG A 134 6.89 38.66 -23.39
N ASP A 135 6.95 37.38 -23.77
CA ASP A 135 6.25 36.87 -24.97
C ASP A 135 4.73 36.90 -24.78
N ILE A 136 4.22 36.53 -23.59
CA ILE A 136 2.80 36.56 -23.26
C ILE A 136 2.24 37.97 -23.39
N VAL A 137 2.87 38.96 -22.78
CA VAL A 137 2.46 40.36 -22.84
C VAL A 137 2.55 40.93 -24.27
N ALA A 138 3.65 40.64 -24.98
CA ALA A 138 3.85 41.12 -26.34
C ALA A 138 2.79 40.60 -27.34
N ASN A 139 2.19 39.43 -27.04
CA ASN A 139 1.16 38.82 -27.91
C ASN A 139 -0.27 38.97 -27.35
N GLY A 140 -0.47 39.60 -26.21
CA GLY A 140 -1.80 39.74 -25.57
C GLY A 140 -2.41 38.40 -25.14
N TRP A 141 -1.60 37.45 -24.66
CA TRP A 141 -2.04 36.13 -24.19
C TRP A 141 -2.20 36.07 -22.68
N GLU A 142 -2.36 37.22 -22.06
CA GLU A 142 -2.55 37.30 -20.60
C GLU A 142 -3.84 36.62 -20.20
N LEU A 143 -3.77 35.87 -19.10
CA LEU A 143 -4.90 35.21 -18.46
C LEU A 143 -5.17 35.86 -17.12
N HIS A 144 -6.44 36.07 -16.81
CA HIS A 144 -6.91 36.63 -15.56
C HIS A 144 -7.72 35.59 -14.76
N ALA A 145 -7.75 35.72 -13.45
CA ALA A 145 -8.56 34.84 -12.61
C ALA A 145 -10.06 34.85 -13.00
N SER A 146 -10.54 35.99 -13.51
CA SER A 146 -11.91 36.15 -14.04
C SER A 146 -12.21 35.29 -15.28
N ASP A 147 -11.19 34.78 -15.96
CA ASP A 147 -11.35 33.91 -17.15
C ASP A 147 -11.64 32.46 -16.74
N LEU A 148 -11.38 32.11 -15.49
CA LEU A 148 -11.64 30.77 -14.98
C LEU A 148 -13.16 30.55 -14.82
N ARG A 149 -13.67 29.52 -15.49
CA ARG A 149 -15.10 29.13 -15.47
C ARG A 149 -15.45 28.13 -14.39
N ILE A 150 -14.43 27.47 -13.85
CA ILE A 150 -14.52 26.47 -12.77
C ILE A 150 -13.41 26.74 -11.77
N THR A 151 -13.51 26.17 -10.60
CA THR A 151 -12.41 26.19 -9.62
C THR A 151 -11.22 25.45 -10.17
N VAL A 152 -10.08 26.12 -10.27
CA VAL A 152 -8.79 25.55 -10.65
C VAL A 152 -7.87 25.60 -9.44
N VAL A 153 -7.23 24.48 -9.15
CA VAL A 153 -6.35 24.32 -7.98
C VAL A 153 -4.89 24.35 -8.45
N SER A 154 -4.06 25.06 -7.69
CA SER A 154 -2.62 25.15 -7.96
C SER A 154 -1.91 23.84 -7.69
N GLY A 155 -0.93 23.48 -8.54
CA GLY A 155 -0.14 22.25 -8.42
C GLY A 155 0.94 22.30 -7.34
N ASP A 156 1.27 23.46 -6.80
CA ASP A 156 2.36 23.64 -5.83
C ASP A 156 1.86 23.69 -4.38
N ASP A 157 0.75 24.35 -4.12
CA ASP A 157 0.24 24.55 -2.76
C ASP A 157 -1.19 24.04 -2.51
N GLY A 158 -1.93 23.68 -3.56
CA GLY A 158 -3.30 23.20 -3.48
C GLY A 158 -4.35 24.32 -3.31
N ASN A 159 -3.96 25.60 -3.41
CA ASN A 159 -4.88 26.72 -3.28
C ASN A 159 -5.65 26.97 -4.59
N SER A 160 -6.81 27.64 -4.47
CA SER A 160 -7.57 28.09 -5.64
C SER A 160 -6.84 29.19 -6.39
N LEU A 161 -6.76 29.07 -7.72
CA LEU A 161 -6.22 30.10 -8.60
C LEU A 161 -7.23 31.23 -8.91
N GLY A 162 -8.46 31.12 -8.42
CA GLY A 162 -9.51 32.13 -8.65
C GLY A 162 -9.26 33.49 -7.99
N GLU A 163 -8.31 33.56 -7.05
CA GLU A 163 -7.93 34.80 -6.35
C GLU A 163 -6.56 35.34 -6.77
N GLU A 164 -5.91 34.69 -7.74
CA GLU A 164 -4.59 35.12 -8.21
C GLU A 164 -4.66 36.47 -8.94
N LYS A 165 -3.82 37.40 -8.52
CA LYS A 165 -3.74 38.74 -9.11
C LYS A 165 -3.12 38.71 -10.50
N ASP A 166 -2.13 37.88 -10.71
CA ASP A 166 -1.42 37.66 -11.96
C ASP A 166 -1.41 36.17 -12.28
N LEU A 167 -2.51 35.69 -12.86
CA LEU A 167 -2.68 34.28 -13.20
C LEU A 167 -1.63 33.79 -14.20
N SER A 168 -1.30 34.61 -15.21
CA SER A 168 -0.29 34.26 -16.20
C SER A 168 1.06 34.02 -15.57
N ARG A 169 1.48 34.91 -14.68
CA ARG A 169 2.75 34.79 -13.96
C ARG A 169 2.76 33.54 -13.09
N LYS A 170 1.71 33.31 -12.32
CA LYS A 170 1.56 32.14 -11.45
C LYS A 170 1.69 30.83 -12.25
N LEU A 171 1.02 30.73 -13.40
CA LEU A 171 1.07 29.57 -14.26
C LEU A 171 2.46 29.33 -14.85
N VAL A 172 3.16 30.40 -15.26
CA VAL A 172 4.52 30.29 -15.78
C VAL A 172 5.51 29.85 -14.67
N ASP A 173 5.39 30.46 -13.49
CA ASP A 173 6.21 30.08 -12.33
C ASP A 173 5.96 28.63 -11.93
N SER A 174 4.70 28.17 -11.95
CA SER A 174 4.33 26.78 -11.66
C SER A 174 4.93 25.79 -12.67
N LEU A 175 5.08 26.19 -13.93
CA LEU A 175 5.72 25.35 -14.95
C LEU A 175 7.25 25.31 -14.83
N CYS A 176 7.88 26.40 -14.42
CA CYS A 176 9.32 26.54 -14.51
C CYS A 176 10.04 26.32 -13.18
N VAL A 177 9.59 27.00 -12.12
CA VAL A 177 10.37 27.14 -10.88
C VAL A 177 9.69 26.61 -9.65
N LEU A 178 8.36 26.72 -9.53
CA LEU A 178 7.67 26.26 -8.32
C LEU A 178 7.65 24.74 -8.25
N PRO A 179 7.90 24.14 -7.08
CA PRO A 179 7.78 22.70 -6.91
C PRO A 179 6.32 22.26 -7.08
N VAL A 180 6.12 21.01 -7.45
CA VAL A 180 4.78 20.41 -7.51
C VAL A 180 4.54 19.60 -6.24
N ASP A 181 3.42 19.83 -5.57
CA ASP A 181 2.91 18.98 -4.49
C ASP A 181 1.55 18.39 -4.90
N TRP A 182 1.60 17.22 -5.54
CA TRP A 182 0.40 16.55 -6.05
C TRP A 182 -0.51 16.04 -4.93
N ILE A 183 0.02 15.86 -3.72
CA ILE A 183 -0.80 15.49 -2.56
C ILE A 183 -1.71 16.67 -2.19
N LYS A 184 -1.13 17.88 -2.07
CA LYS A 184 -1.88 19.11 -1.79
C LYS A 184 -2.83 19.47 -2.94
N ALA A 185 -2.35 19.44 -4.18
CA ALA A 185 -3.16 19.74 -5.35
C ALA A 185 -4.42 18.86 -5.48
N THR A 186 -4.38 17.65 -4.94
CA THR A 186 -5.51 16.73 -4.95
C THR A 186 -6.23 16.58 -3.61
N ALA A 187 -5.87 17.38 -2.60
CA ALA A 187 -6.50 17.36 -1.27
C ALA A 187 -7.80 18.18 -1.23
N VAL A 188 -8.67 17.99 -2.22
CA VAL A 188 -9.95 18.70 -2.31
C VAL A 188 -10.98 18.00 -1.42
N GLU A 189 -11.58 18.72 -0.49
CA GLU A 189 -12.58 18.20 0.42
C GLU A 189 -13.92 17.89 -0.28
N GLY A 190 -14.64 16.90 0.21
CA GLY A 190 -15.99 16.57 -0.23
C GLY A 190 -16.10 15.89 -1.59
N ILE A 191 -14.98 15.64 -2.29
CA ILE A 191 -15.02 14.91 -3.55
C ILE A 191 -15.10 13.40 -3.34
N THR A 192 -15.82 12.74 -4.22
CA THR A 192 -15.96 11.28 -4.25
C THR A 192 -15.24 10.66 -5.44
N HIS A 193 -15.00 11.45 -6.48
CA HIS A 193 -14.41 10.99 -7.73
C HIS A 193 -13.40 11.98 -8.27
N PHE A 194 -12.30 11.45 -8.83
CA PHE A 194 -11.41 12.14 -9.76
C PHE A 194 -11.61 11.57 -11.16
N VAL A 195 -11.73 12.42 -12.16
CA VAL A 195 -11.78 12.00 -13.55
C VAL A 195 -10.55 12.53 -14.28
N ASP A 196 -9.71 11.61 -14.76
CA ASP A 196 -8.53 11.92 -15.55
C ASP A 196 -8.88 11.80 -17.04
N PHE A 197 -8.85 12.93 -17.76
CA PHE A 197 -9.10 12.99 -19.19
C PHE A 197 -7.87 12.63 -20.03
N GLY A 198 -6.74 12.37 -19.41
CA GLY A 198 -5.48 12.02 -20.08
C GLY A 198 -4.69 13.25 -20.57
N PRO A 199 -3.65 13.02 -21.37
CA PRO A 199 -3.15 11.72 -21.86
C PRO A 199 -2.38 10.93 -20.78
N GLY A 200 -2.09 9.64 -21.05
CA GLY A 200 -1.18 8.84 -20.23
C GLY A 200 -1.75 7.53 -19.68
N GLY A 201 -3.05 7.34 -19.72
CA GLY A 201 -3.68 6.11 -19.21
C GLY A 201 -3.24 5.78 -17.77
N VAL A 202 -3.00 4.50 -17.48
CA VAL A 202 -2.57 4.03 -16.14
C VAL A 202 -1.20 4.54 -15.70
N SER A 203 -0.37 5.00 -16.64
CA SER A 203 0.96 5.57 -16.37
C SER A 203 0.94 7.08 -16.16
N GLY A 204 -0.21 7.71 -16.38
CA GLY A 204 -0.39 9.16 -16.26
C GLY A 204 -0.75 9.62 -14.85
N ILE A 205 -1.23 10.86 -14.79
CA ILE A 205 -1.63 11.55 -13.54
C ILE A 205 -2.71 10.76 -12.78
N GLY A 206 -3.67 10.16 -13.49
CA GLY A 206 -4.72 9.35 -12.86
C GLY A 206 -4.15 8.16 -12.09
N GLY A 207 -3.12 7.49 -12.61
CA GLY A 207 -2.44 6.43 -11.90
C GLY A 207 -1.70 6.92 -10.64
N LEU A 208 -1.11 8.12 -10.67
CA LEU A 208 -0.52 8.77 -9.49
C LEU A 208 -1.60 9.14 -8.47
N THR A 209 -2.67 9.78 -8.92
CA THR A 209 -3.80 10.20 -8.09
C THR A 209 -4.45 9.00 -7.41
N ASN A 210 -4.64 7.89 -8.12
CA ASN A 210 -5.21 6.67 -7.56
C ASN A 210 -4.37 6.15 -6.39
N ARG A 211 -3.05 6.11 -6.52
CA ARG A 211 -2.15 5.72 -5.42
C ARG A 211 -2.22 6.68 -4.22
N ASN A 212 -2.39 7.98 -4.47
CA ASN A 212 -2.51 8.98 -3.40
C ASN A 212 -3.87 8.93 -2.69
N LYS A 213 -4.89 8.44 -3.37
CA LYS A 213 -6.26 8.32 -2.84
C LYS A 213 -6.59 6.90 -2.34
N GLU A 214 -5.63 5.99 -2.42
CA GLU A 214 -5.82 4.64 -1.90
C GLU A 214 -6.18 4.68 -0.41
N GLY A 215 -7.26 3.99 -0.05
CA GLY A 215 -7.78 3.96 1.32
C GLY A 215 -8.58 5.19 1.76
N THR A 216 -8.81 6.19 0.89
CA THR A 216 -9.60 7.39 1.22
C THR A 216 -11.08 7.30 0.82
N GLY A 217 -11.47 6.26 0.05
CA GLY A 217 -12.81 6.11 -0.51
C GLY A 217 -13.07 6.97 -1.76
N VAL A 218 -12.09 7.74 -2.21
CA VAL A 218 -12.18 8.52 -3.44
C VAL A 218 -11.84 7.65 -4.63
N ARG A 219 -12.75 7.56 -5.60
CA ARG A 219 -12.54 6.80 -6.83
C ARG A 219 -11.85 7.64 -7.90
N VAL A 220 -10.84 7.05 -8.56
CA VAL A 220 -10.18 7.66 -9.71
C VAL A 220 -10.60 6.93 -10.98
N ILE A 221 -11.03 7.69 -11.99
CA ILE A 221 -11.54 7.18 -13.27
C ILE A 221 -10.68 7.75 -14.40
N LEU A 222 -10.14 6.86 -15.22
CA LEU A 222 -9.43 7.23 -16.45
C LEU A 222 -10.42 7.31 -17.61
N ALA A 223 -10.87 8.51 -17.98
CA ALA A 223 -11.89 8.71 -19.01
C ALA A 223 -11.47 8.16 -20.38
N GLY A 224 -10.19 8.20 -20.72
CA GLY A 224 -9.65 7.68 -21.97
C GLY A 224 -9.33 6.16 -21.96
N ALA A 225 -9.44 5.48 -20.82
CA ALA A 225 -9.12 4.06 -20.69
C ALA A 225 -10.39 3.22 -20.70
N LEU A 226 -10.90 2.89 -21.88
CA LEU A 226 -12.08 2.05 -22.04
C LEU A 226 -11.87 0.63 -21.50
N GLU A 227 -10.65 0.11 -21.61
CA GLU A 227 -10.21 -1.15 -21.04
C GLU A 227 -8.90 -0.91 -20.30
N SER A 228 -8.85 -1.23 -19.03
CA SER A 228 -7.64 -1.12 -18.22
C SER A 228 -7.29 -2.49 -17.66
N SER A 229 -6.00 -2.81 -17.60
CA SER A 229 -5.48 -3.96 -16.85
C SER A 229 -5.77 -3.85 -15.34
N ASN A 230 -6.08 -2.64 -14.88
CA ASN A 230 -6.60 -2.38 -13.55
C ASN A 230 -8.10 -2.06 -13.63
N PRO A 231 -9.00 -3.01 -13.28
CA PRO A 231 -10.45 -2.80 -13.33
C PRO A 231 -10.93 -1.62 -12.48
N ASP A 232 -10.20 -1.27 -11.43
CA ASP A 232 -10.55 -0.15 -10.54
C ASP A 232 -10.40 1.21 -11.22
N LEU A 233 -9.60 1.29 -12.29
CA LEU A 233 -9.35 2.50 -13.08
C LEU A 233 -10.11 2.53 -14.41
N SER A 234 -10.91 1.51 -14.71
CA SER A 234 -11.67 1.46 -15.97
C SER A 234 -12.78 2.49 -16.00
N ALA A 235 -12.86 3.24 -17.09
CA ALA A 235 -13.89 4.24 -17.30
C ALA A 235 -15.25 3.66 -17.69
N LYS A 236 -15.26 2.52 -18.36
CA LYS A 236 -16.44 1.99 -19.08
C LYS A 236 -17.69 1.87 -18.20
N ALA A 237 -17.59 1.20 -17.08
CA ALA A 237 -18.73 0.99 -16.19
C ALA A 237 -19.16 2.25 -15.42
N ALA A 238 -18.20 3.14 -15.11
CA ALA A 238 -18.47 4.29 -14.27
C ALA A 238 -19.01 5.50 -15.02
N LEU A 239 -18.59 5.68 -16.30
CA LEU A 239 -18.95 6.86 -17.10
C LEU A 239 -19.99 6.57 -18.18
N PHE A 240 -20.01 5.36 -18.74
CA PHE A 240 -20.76 5.07 -19.98
C PHE A 240 -21.81 3.98 -19.85
N ASP A 241 -21.85 3.24 -18.77
CA ASP A 241 -22.82 2.16 -18.54
C ASP A 241 -23.53 2.31 -17.21
N THR A 242 -24.70 2.98 -17.26
CA THR A 242 -25.58 3.12 -16.09
C THR A 242 -26.22 1.81 -15.65
N ARG A 243 -26.11 0.74 -16.43
CA ARG A 243 -26.63 -0.60 -16.15
C ARG A 243 -25.54 -1.57 -15.72
N ALA A 244 -24.30 -1.08 -15.55
CA ALA A 244 -23.20 -1.92 -15.15
C ALA A 244 -23.54 -2.67 -13.86
N SER A 245 -23.36 -3.97 -13.88
CA SER A 245 -23.54 -4.86 -12.71
C SER A 245 -22.63 -4.50 -11.53
N SER A 246 -21.63 -3.66 -11.75
CA SER A 246 -20.76 -3.11 -10.69
C SER A 246 -21.48 -2.13 -9.75
N VAL A 247 -22.64 -1.60 -10.16
CA VAL A 247 -23.47 -0.70 -9.35
C VAL A 247 -24.75 -1.44 -9.01
N VAL A 248 -24.68 -2.40 -8.11
CA VAL A 248 -25.85 -3.09 -7.59
C VAL A 248 -26.41 -2.29 -6.41
N TYR A 249 -27.54 -1.61 -6.63
CA TYR A 249 -28.27 -0.98 -5.54
C TYR A 249 -29.29 -1.97 -5.00
N SER A 250 -29.21 -2.27 -3.71
CA SER A 250 -30.30 -2.96 -3.03
C SER A 250 -31.49 -2.01 -2.90
N GLN A 251 -32.68 -2.43 -3.38
CA GLN A 251 -33.91 -1.67 -3.22
C GLN A 251 -34.44 -1.74 -1.79
N ASN A 252 -34.12 -2.80 -1.08
CA ASN A 252 -34.47 -2.99 0.32
C ASN A 252 -33.32 -3.70 1.04
N TRP A 253 -32.31 -2.94 1.40
CA TRP A 253 -31.10 -3.45 2.04
C TRP A 253 -31.39 -4.17 3.36
N GLN A 254 -32.41 -3.74 4.10
CA GLN A 254 -32.81 -4.37 5.36
C GLN A 254 -33.30 -5.81 5.15
N ARG A 255 -34.06 -6.05 4.08
CA ARG A 255 -34.52 -7.39 3.71
C ARG A 255 -33.40 -8.19 3.05
N ASP A 256 -32.69 -7.59 2.11
CA ASP A 256 -31.74 -8.30 1.25
C ASP A 256 -30.46 -8.68 2.00
N TYR A 257 -30.11 -7.89 3.02
CA TYR A 257 -28.96 -8.12 3.90
C TYR A 257 -29.33 -8.37 5.36
N ALA A 258 -30.57 -8.74 5.65
CA ALA A 258 -30.99 -9.08 7.00
C ALA A 258 -30.14 -10.23 7.56
N PRO A 259 -29.67 -10.14 8.81
CA PRO A 259 -28.99 -11.24 9.47
C PRO A 259 -29.89 -12.48 9.51
N ARG A 260 -29.33 -13.61 9.09
CA ARG A 260 -30.01 -14.91 9.21
C ARG A 260 -29.54 -15.63 10.46
N LEU A 261 -30.48 -16.11 11.26
CA LEU A 261 -30.18 -16.92 12.43
C LEU A 261 -30.15 -18.39 12.04
N VAL A 262 -29.13 -19.08 12.50
CA VAL A 262 -28.99 -20.54 12.36
C VAL A 262 -28.74 -21.14 13.74
N ARG A 263 -29.09 -22.42 13.88
CA ARG A 263 -28.76 -23.21 15.08
C ARG A 263 -27.53 -24.05 14.79
N THR A 264 -26.58 -24.05 15.73
CA THR A 264 -25.48 -25.02 15.70
C THR A 264 -26.05 -26.43 15.92
N GLU A 265 -25.58 -27.39 15.11
CA GLU A 265 -25.99 -28.79 15.24
C GLU A 265 -25.49 -29.41 16.56
N ALA A 266 -24.34 -28.97 17.05
CA ALA A 266 -23.68 -29.53 18.21
C ALA A 266 -24.40 -29.23 19.54
N ASP A 267 -24.90 -28.01 19.73
CA ASP A 267 -25.46 -27.54 21.01
C ASP A 267 -26.82 -26.83 20.90
N GLY A 268 -27.34 -26.69 19.67
CA GLY A 268 -28.60 -26.01 19.37
C GLY A 268 -28.61 -24.49 19.60
N ARG A 269 -27.45 -23.87 19.89
CA ARG A 269 -27.37 -22.44 20.11
C ARG A 269 -27.65 -21.65 18.85
N LEU A 270 -28.31 -20.50 19.02
CA LEU A 270 -28.57 -19.57 17.92
C LEU A 270 -27.36 -18.68 17.68
N HIS A 271 -26.96 -18.55 16.43
CA HIS A 271 -25.97 -17.57 16.00
C HIS A 271 -26.28 -17.03 14.60
N ILE A 272 -25.53 -15.98 14.20
CA ILE A 272 -25.70 -15.38 12.87
C ILE A 272 -25.00 -16.23 11.83
N ASP A 273 -25.69 -16.52 10.73
CA ASP A 273 -25.12 -17.21 9.56
C ASP A 273 -24.18 -16.28 8.79
N THR A 274 -22.90 -16.61 8.80
CA THR A 274 -21.84 -15.88 8.07
C THR A 274 -20.84 -16.87 7.47
N PRO A 275 -20.01 -16.45 6.50
CA PRO A 275 -18.90 -17.29 6.04
C PRO A 275 -17.99 -17.76 7.20
N MET A 276 -17.74 -16.89 8.20
CA MET A 276 -16.95 -17.23 9.37
C MET A 276 -17.62 -18.31 10.21
N SER A 277 -18.90 -18.19 10.51
CA SER A 277 -19.61 -19.20 11.31
C SER A 277 -19.70 -20.54 10.59
N ARG A 278 -19.87 -20.55 9.29
CA ARG A 278 -19.85 -21.79 8.48
C ARG A 278 -18.47 -22.46 8.46
N LEU A 279 -17.40 -21.67 8.30
CA LEU A 279 -16.02 -22.19 8.31
C LEU A 279 -15.60 -22.76 9.65
N LEU A 280 -15.86 -22.03 10.73
CA LEU A 280 -15.37 -22.36 12.07
C LEU A 280 -16.34 -23.25 12.87
N GLY A 281 -17.61 -23.36 12.45
CA GLY A 281 -18.66 -24.01 13.23
C GLY A 281 -18.96 -23.28 14.55
N LYS A 282 -18.69 -21.98 14.62
CA LYS A 282 -18.76 -21.14 15.83
C LYS A 282 -19.45 -19.82 15.52
N PRO A 283 -19.98 -19.09 16.52
CA PRO A 283 -20.48 -17.73 16.30
C PRO A 283 -19.42 -16.83 15.62
N PRO A 284 -19.82 -15.86 14.80
CA PRO A 284 -18.90 -15.00 14.06
C PRO A 284 -18.29 -13.88 14.94
N VAL A 285 -17.75 -14.28 16.05
CA VAL A 285 -17.03 -13.44 17.02
C VAL A 285 -15.78 -14.20 17.44
N MET A 286 -14.64 -13.52 17.46
CA MET A 286 -13.40 -14.14 17.83
C MET A 286 -12.57 -13.28 18.79
N VAL A 287 -11.70 -13.92 19.52
CA VAL A 287 -10.65 -13.26 20.29
C VAL A 287 -9.33 -13.43 19.53
N ALA A 288 -8.82 -12.33 19.00
CA ALA A 288 -7.54 -12.32 18.30
C ALA A 288 -6.36 -12.57 19.25
N GLY A 289 -5.29 -13.15 18.71
CA GLY A 289 -4.08 -13.38 19.48
C GLY A 289 -3.42 -12.08 19.94
N MET A 290 -3.28 -11.90 21.24
CA MET A 290 -2.67 -10.72 21.88
C MET A 290 -1.80 -11.11 23.04
N THR A 291 -0.54 -10.73 23.03
CA THR A 291 0.36 -10.85 24.19
C THR A 291 0.16 -9.64 25.11
N PRO A 292 0.01 -9.80 26.42
CA PRO A 292 0.06 -11.06 27.20
C PRO A 292 -1.29 -11.78 27.37
N SER A 293 -2.40 -11.20 26.96
CA SER A 293 -3.75 -11.65 27.34
C SER A 293 -4.08 -13.09 26.88
N THR A 294 -3.82 -13.43 25.63
CA THR A 294 -4.15 -14.73 25.06
C THR A 294 -3.00 -15.75 25.12
N ILE A 295 -2.03 -15.57 26.03
CA ILE A 295 -1.06 -16.61 26.41
C ILE A 295 -1.58 -17.48 27.60
N SER A 296 -2.59 -17.04 28.33
CA SER A 296 -3.14 -17.75 29.44
C SER A 296 -3.98 -18.96 28.99
N GLU A 297 -3.59 -20.18 29.39
CA GLU A 297 -4.35 -21.39 29.11
C GLU A 297 -5.76 -21.32 29.70
N VAL A 298 -5.91 -20.68 30.87
CA VAL A 298 -7.21 -20.51 31.52
C VAL A 298 -8.13 -19.63 30.69
N PHE A 299 -7.63 -18.51 30.19
CA PHE A 299 -8.42 -17.60 29.38
C PHE A 299 -8.76 -18.23 28.01
N VAL A 300 -7.76 -18.80 27.32
CA VAL A 300 -7.96 -19.45 26.02
C VAL A 300 -8.99 -20.59 26.15
N SER A 301 -8.83 -21.47 27.10
CA SER A 301 -9.77 -22.60 27.31
C SER A 301 -11.16 -22.13 27.72
N ALA A 302 -11.30 -21.06 28.48
CA ALA A 302 -12.60 -20.51 28.87
C ALA A 302 -13.37 -20.01 27.65
N VAL A 303 -12.68 -19.28 26.71
CA VAL A 303 -13.30 -18.81 25.47
C VAL A 303 -13.67 -19.98 24.55
N MET A 304 -12.80 -21.00 24.44
CA MET A 304 -13.06 -22.20 23.65
C MET A 304 -14.29 -22.96 24.21
N ARG A 305 -14.39 -23.16 25.50
CA ARG A 305 -15.55 -23.81 26.17
C ARG A 305 -16.85 -23.00 26.02
N ALA A 306 -16.73 -21.67 25.94
CA ALA A 306 -17.86 -20.80 25.66
C ALA A 306 -18.36 -20.91 24.20
N GLY A 307 -17.65 -21.68 23.35
CA GLY A 307 -17.99 -21.92 21.95
C GLY A 307 -17.49 -20.87 20.97
N TYR A 308 -16.58 -20.01 21.37
CA TYR A 308 -16.02 -18.96 20.49
C TYR A 308 -14.65 -19.33 19.94
N HIS A 309 -14.28 -18.70 18.84
CA HIS A 309 -12.94 -18.80 18.28
C HIS A 309 -11.97 -17.91 19.04
N ILE A 310 -10.78 -18.44 19.35
CA ILE A 310 -9.68 -17.69 19.97
C ILE A 310 -8.35 -18.14 19.40
N GLU A 311 -7.43 -17.20 19.26
CA GLU A 311 -6.05 -17.47 18.88
C GLU A 311 -5.14 -17.47 20.13
N LEU A 312 -4.43 -18.56 20.37
CA LEU A 312 -3.33 -18.59 21.34
C LEU A 312 -2.20 -17.70 20.80
N SER A 313 -1.78 -16.68 21.54
CA SER A 313 -0.65 -15.85 21.13
C SER A 313 0.67 -16.60 21.24
N GLY A 314 1.48 -16.57 20.18
CA GLY A 314 2.83 -17.15 20.20
C GLY A 314 3.83 -16.35 21.04
N GLY A 315 3.55 -15.08 21.35
CA GLY A 315 4.38 -14.30 22.25
C GLY A 315 4.53 -14.94 23.63
N GLY A 316 5.76 -15.01 24.17
CA GLY A 316 6.03 -15.66 25.44
C GLY A 316 6.36 -17.16 25.37
N HIS A 317 6.27 -17.79 24.20
CA HIS A 317 6.66 -19.20 23.99
C HIS A 317 7.98 -19.26 23.22
N PHE A 318 9.10 -19.22 23.95
CA PHE A 318 10.45 -19.09 23.40
C PHE A 318 11.14 -20.42 23.05
N SER A 319 10.45 -21.53 23.25
CA SER A 319 10.94 -22.87 22.87
C SER A 319 9.76 -23.77 22.50
N GLU A 320 10.05 -24.82 21.72
CA GLU A 320 9.06 -25.86 21.38
C GLU A 320 8.42 -26.50 22.61
N PRO A 321 9.19 -26.94 23.66
CA PRO A 321 8.60 -27.50 24.85
C PRO A 321 7.64 -26.57 25.57
N MET A 322 7.92 -25.26 25.63
CA MET A 322 7.02 -24.28 26.25
C MET A 322 5.70 -24.16 25.48
N LEU A 323 5.78 -24.12 24.14
CA LEU A 323 4.58 -24.05 23.31
C LEU A 323 3.75 -25.32 23.44
N ARG A 324 4.39 -26.48 23.41
CA ARG A 324 3.76 -27.79 23.54
C ARG A 324 3.06 -27.94 24.89
N ASP A 325 3.75 -27.63 25.99
CA ASP A 325 3.16 -27.64 27.34
C ASP A 325 1.92 -26.73 27.45
N LYS A 326 1.98 -25.56 26.81
CA LYS A 326 0.84 -24.62 26.76
C LYS A 326 -0.36 -25.21 26.04
N VAL A 327 -0.14 -25.78 24.85
CA VAL A 327 -1.20 -26.45 24.06
C VAL A 327 -1.78 -27.63 24.85
N ASP A 328 -0.95 -28.47 25.49
CA ASP A 328 -1.39 -29.61 26.31
C ASP A 328 -2.24 -29.17 27.49
N LYS A 329 -1.87 -28.07 28.15
CA LYS A 329 -2.67 -27.50 29.26
C LYS A 329 -4.04 -27.01 28.77
N ILE A 330 -4.10 -26.36 27.62
CA ILE A 330 -5.37 -25.90 27.02
C ILE A 330 -6.24 -27.14 26.73
N LEU A 331 -5.69 -28.15 26.05
CA LEU A 331 -6.43 -29.34 25.64
C LEU A 331 -6.97 -30.17 26.80
N LYS A 332 -6.31 -30.13 27.97
CA LYS A 332 -6.83 -30.74 29.22
C LYS A 332 -8.00 -29.98 29.81
N LEU A 333 -8.20 -28.73 29.45
CA LEU A 333 -9.24 -27.84 30.00
C LEU A 333 -10.46 -27.68 29.08
N VAL A 334 -10.41 -28.22 27.84
CA VAL A 334 -11.50 -28.12 26.87
C VAL A 334 -12.05 -29.48 26.52
N ASP A 335 -13.25 -29.51 25.92
CA ASP A 335 -13.88 -30.75 25.47
C ASP A 335 -13.08 -31.42 24.34
N PRO A 336 -13.06 -32.76 24.28
CA PRO A 336 -12.41 -33.50 23.21
C PRO A 336 -12.92 -33.08 21.83
N GLY A 337 -12.02 -32.92 20.87
CA GLY A 337 -12.33 -32.51 19.48
C GLY A 337 -12.21 -31.02 19.21
N LEU A 338 -12.06 -30.19 20.23
CA LEU A 338 -11.75 -28.77 20.04
C LEU A 338 -10.26 -28.58 19.68
N GLY A 339 -10.01 -27.83 18.63
CA GLY A 339 -8.66 -27.55 18.18
C GLY A 339 -8.16 -26.14 18.52
N VAL A 340 -6.84 -26.00 18.60
CA VAL A 340 -6.15 -24.75 18.94
C VAL A 340 -5.72 -24.03 17.67
N SER A 341 -6.00 -22.73 17.57
CA SER A 341 -5.41 -21.84 16.58
C SER A 341 -4.32 -21.00 17.23
N ILE A 342 -3.18 -20.83 16.55
CA ILE A 342 -2.03 -20.08 17.08
C ILE A 342 -1.79 -18.86 16.23
N ASN A 343 -1.53 -17.73 16.91
CA ASN A 343 -1.06 -16.49 16.31
C ASN A 343 0.45 -16.37 16.48
N SER A 344 1.20 -16.45 15.40
CA SER A 344 2.67 -16.34 15.41
C SER A 344 3.13 -15.11 14.62
N ILE A 345 4.20 -14.47 15.09
CA ILE A 345 4.74 -13.25 14.46
C ILE A 345 5.85 -13.61 13.48
N TYR A 346 5.53 -13.60 12.19
CA TYR A 346 6.46 -13.91 11.10
C TYR A 346 7.68 -12.98 11.06
N ILE A 347 7.51 -11.69 11.37
CA ILE A 347 8.60 -10.72 11.36
C ILE A 347 9.60 -10.90 12.51
N ASN A 348 9.33 -11.79 13.45
CA ASN A 348 10.27 -12.21 14.49
C ASN A 348 10.86 -13.58 14.12
N PRO A 349 12.05 -13.64 13.47
CA PRO A 349 12.62 -14.89 12.98
C PRO A 349 12.94 -15.89 14.09
N PHE A 350 13.30 -15.39 15.28
CA PHE A 350 13.60 -16.25 16.42
C PHE A 350 12.36 -17.05 16.84
N LEU A 351 11.24 -16.40 17.06
CA LEU A 351 9.99 -17.08 17.43
C LEU A 351 9.43 -17.90 16.27
N TRP A 352 9.45 -17.36 15.07
CA TRP A 352 8.92 -18.05 13.89
C TRP A 352 9.61 -19.38 13.62
N ASN A 353 10.96 -19.40 13.64
CA ASN A 353 11.73 -20.60 13.37
C ASN A 353 11.61 -21.69 14.44
N ILE A 354 11.11 -21.35 15.63
CA ILE A 354 10.77 -22.31 16.69
C ILE A 354 9.32 -22.78 16.54
N GLN A 355 8.39 -21.83 16.47
CA GLN A 355 6.96 -22.11 16.60
C GLN A 355 6.36 -22.74 15.34
N TYR A 356 6.75 -22.26 14.17
CA TYR A 356 6.19 -22.74 12.91
C TYR A 356 6.48 -24.25 12.66
N PRO A 357 7.71 -24.75 12.78
CA PRO A 357 7.98 -26.19 12.71
C PRO A 357 7.31 -26.98 13.84
N ALA A 358 7.32 -26.46 15.08
CA ALA A 358 6.69 -27.11 16.23
C ALA A 358 5.20 -27.35 16.02
N MET A 359 4.47 -26.35 15.50
CA MET A 359 3.04 -26.47 15.18
C MET A 359 2.77 -27.57 14.17
N GLN A 360 3.59 -27.65 13.09
CA GLN A 360 3.45 -28.68 12.08
C GLN A 360 3.75 -30.08 12.65
N THR A 361 4.75 -30.20 13.51
CA THR A 361 5.09 -31.44 14.18
C THR A 361 3.96 -31.92 15.10
N MET A 362 3.45 -31.02 15.94
CA MET A 362 2.28 -31.31 16.78
C MET A 362 1.07 -31.78 15.97
N ARG A 363 0.82 -31.12 14.82
CA ARG A 363 -0.29 -31.53 13.94
C ARG A 363 -0.10 -32.91 13.34
N ARG A 364 1.13 -33.29 12.93
CA ARG A 364 1.46 -34.65 12.44
C ARG A 364 1.32 -35.71 13.52
N GLU A 365 1.57 -35.36 14.76
CA GLU A 365 1.39 -36.23 15.95
C GLU A 365 -0.08 -36.41 16.35
N GLY A 366 -1.01 -35.75 15.65
CA GLY A 366 -2.45 -35.84 15.92
C GLY A 366 -2.97 -34.84 16.94
N ILE A 367 -2.14 -33.92 17.43
CA ILE A 367 -2.60 -32.82 18.30
C ILE A 367 -3.52 -31.92 17.48
N PRO A 368 -4.71 -31.55 18.00
CA PRO A 368 -5.72 -30.84 17.22
C PRO A 368 -5.36 -29.34 17.05
N MET A 369 -4.44 -29.08 16.11
CA MET A 369 -4.13 -27.74 15.65
C MET A 369 -5.07 -27.39 14.50
N GLU A 370 -5.87 -26.31 14.63
CA GLU A 370 -6.88 -25.93 13.62
C GLU A 370 -6.36 -24.92 12.62
N GLY A 371 -5.75 -23.83 13.09
CA GLY A 371 -5.37 -22.70 12.27
C GLY A 371 -4.04 -22.07 12.66
N LEU A 372 -3.42 -21.45 11.69
CA LEU A 372 -2.28 -20.57 11.88
C LEU A 372 -2.72 -19.15 11.55
N CYS A 373 -2.51 -18.19 12.44
CA CYS A 373 -2.61 -16.77 12.16
C CYS A 373 -1.22 -16.14 12.09
N ILE A 374 -0.94 -15.38 11.05
CA ILE A 374 0.28 -14.60 10.92
C ILE A 374 0.02 -13.19 11.46
N GLY A 375 0.63 -12.88 12.60
CA GLY A 375 0.56 -11.55 13.21
C GLY A 375 1.50 -10.53 12.57
N ALA A 376 1.14 -9.26 12.70
CA ALA A 376 1.97 -8.12 12.27
C ALA A 376 2.26 -8.05 10.76
N GLY A 377 1.22 -8.22 9.94
CA GLY A 377 1.29 -8.00 8.49
C GLY A 377 1.06 -9.26 7.66
N VAL A 378 1.37 -9.15 6.38
CA VAL A 378 1.26 -10.23 5.39
C VAL A 378 2.62 -10.45 4.75
N PRO A 379 3.18 -11.67 4.78
CA PRO A 379 4.41 -11.99 4.05
C PRO A 379 4.23 -11.80 2.54
N SER A 380 5.32 -11.88 1.76
CA SER A 380 5.24 -11.80 0.29
C SER A 380 4.33 -12.89 -0.29
N TYR A 381 3.91 -12.68 -1.54
CA TYR A 381 3.07 -13.63 -2.27
C TYR A 381 3.67 -15.04 -2.27
N GLU A 382 4.95 -15.15 -2.60
CA GLU A 382 5.69 -16.40 -2.70
C GLU A 382 5.76 -17.10 -1.33
N VAL A 383 6.21 -16.38 -0.31
CA VAL A 383 6.35 -16.91 1.05
C VAL A 383 5.00 -17.36 1.61
N THR A 384 3.93 -16.58 1.40
CA THR A 384 2.61 -16.97 1.91
C THR A 384 2.08 -18.22 1.22
N ASN A 385 2.30 -18.38 -0.09
CA ASN A 385 1.91 -19.59 -0.81
C ASN A 385 2.70 -20.83 -0.34
N GLU A 386 4.01 -20.71 -0.05
CA GLU A 386 4.82 -21.77 0.55
C GLU A 386 4.30 -22.18 1.93
N ILE A 387 3.94 -21.18 2.77
CA ILE A 387 3.36 -21.45 4.10
C ILE A 387 2.02 -22.17 3.95
N ILE A 388 1.12 -21.72 3.08
CA ILE A 388 -0.18 -22.37 2.84
C ILE A 388 0.00 -23.80 2.37
N ALA A 389 0.87 -24.04 1.40
CA ALA A 389 1.16 -25.39 0.91
C ALA A 389 1.65 -26.31 2.04
N SER A 390 2.53 -25.81 2.88
CA SER A 390 3.13 -26.57 3.98
C SER A 390 2.13 -26.90 5.11
N ILE A 391 1.31 -25.92 5.55
CA ILE A 391 0.32 -26.15 6.63
C ILE A 391 -0.85 -27.00 6.13
N ARG A 392 -1.26 -26.84 4.86
CA ARG A 392 -2.27 -27.68 4.21
C ARG A 392 -1.85 -29.13 4.19
N ALA A 393 -0.59 -29.42 3.85
CA ALA A 393 -0.03 -30.79 3.78
C ALA A 393 -0.10 -31.53 5.13
N VAL A 394 -0.06 -30.80 6.24
CA VAL A 394 -0.19 -31.39 7.58
C VAL A 394 -1.60 -31.32 8.18
N GLY A 395 -2.58 -30.76 7.43
CA GLY A 395 -3.98 -30.80 7.78
C GLY A 395 -4.50 -29.61 8.62
N PHE A 396 -3.86 -28.44 8.56
CA PHE A 396 -4.48 -27.20 9.05
C PHE A 396 -5.71 -26.84 8.21
N ARG A 397 -6.71 -26.24 8.82
CA ARG A 397 -8.00 -25.94 8.20
C ARG A 397 -8.06 -24.55 7.57
N HIS A 398 -7.29 -23.59 8.08
CA HIS A 398 -7.28 -22.20 7.61
C HIS A 398 -5.99 -21.48 7.98
N ILE A 399 -5.77 -20.34 7.33
CA ILE A 399 -4.75 -19.36 7.72
C ILE A 399 -5.40 -18.00 8.00
N GLY A 400 -4.95 -17.33 9.07
CA GLY A 400 -5.28 -15.94 9.36
C GLY A 400 -4.19 -15.00 8.83
N LEU A 401 -4.57 -13.96 8.11
CA LEU A 401 -3.67 -12.91 7.63
C LEU A 401 -4.16 -11.55 8.11
N LYS A 402 -3.24 -10.70 8.55
CA LYS A 402 -3.54 -9.37 9.13
C LYS A 402 -2.99 -8.24 8.23
N PRO A 403 -3.69 -7.93 7.12
CA PRO A 403 -3.29 -6.81 6.29
C PRO A 403 -3.46 -5.48 7.02
N GLY A 404 -2.54 -4.54 6.81
CA GLY A 404 -2.56 -3.20 7.41
C GLY A 404 -2.73 -2.09 6.36
N SER A 405 -3.03 -2.41 5.11
CA SER A 405 -3.20 -1.43 4.03
C SER A 405 -4.03 -2.01 2.89
N VAL A 406 -4.60 -1.14 2.05
CA VAL A 406 -5.28 -1.54 0.81
C VAL A 406 -4.37 -2.43 -0.06
N SER A 407 -3.11 -2.07 -0.20
CA SER A 407 -2.15 -2.86 -0.98
C SER A 407 -1.94 -4.26 -0.42
N THR A 408 -1.92 -4.43 0.91
CA THR A 408 -1.81 -5.76 1.53
C THR A 408 -3.12 -6.52 1.53
N ILE A 409 -4.29 -5.88 1.56
CA ILE A 409 -5.58 -6.53 1.28
C ILE A 409 -5.59 -7.10 -0.14
N ARG A 410 -5.16 -6.33 -1.14
CA ARG A 410 -5.04 -6.80 -2.53
C ARG A 410 -4.04 -7.95 -2.68
N LEU A 411 -2.98 -7.96 -1.88
CA LEU A 411 -2.06 -9.10 -1.81
C LEU A 411 -2.78 -10.36 -1.28
N VAL A 412 -3.57 -10.24 -0.21
CA VAL A 412 -4.37 -11.35 0.32
C VAL A 412 -5.36 -11.88 -0.74
N ILE A 413 -5.98 -11.00 -1.51
CA ILE A 413 -6.87 -11.39 -2.63
C ILE A 413 -6.11 -12.23 -3.67
N LYS A 414 -4.91 -11.81 -4.07
CA LYS A 414 -4.07 -12.59 -5.01
C LYS A 414 -3.67 -13.95 -4.44
N ILE A 415 -3.36 -14.02 -3.15
CA ILE A 415 -3.04 -15.27 -2.46
C ILE A 415 -4.27 -16.18 -2.45
N ALA A 416 -5.46 -15.64 -2.20
CA ALA A 416 -6.70 -16.41 -2.21
C ALA A 416 -7.02 -16.98 -3.60
N GLN A 417 -6.79 -16.21 -4.66
CA GLN A 417 -6.95 -16.66 -6.04
C GLN A 417 -6.01 -17.83 -6.39
N ALA A 418 -4.80 -17.83 -5.84
CA ALA A 418 -3.84 -18.92 -6.03
C ALA A 418 -4.16 -20.16 -5.17
N ASN A 419 -5.00 -20.03 -4.16
CA ASN A 419 -5.37 -21.11 -3.22
C ASN A 419 -6.89 -21.20 -3.04
N PRO A 420 -7.68 -21.43 -4.10
CA PRO A 420 -9.14 -21.31 -4.07
C PRO A 420 -9.82 -22.27 -3.08
N ASP A 421 -9.17 -23.41 -2.78
CA ASP A 421 -9.72 -24.45 -1.89
C ASP A 421 -9.20 -24.31 -0.45
N PHE A 422 -8.44 -23.27 -0.12
CA PHE A 422 -7.89 -23.09 1.22
C PHE A 422 -8.47 -21.83 1.88
N PRO A 423 -9.16 -21.93 3.02
CA PRO A 423 -9.79 -20.80 3.67
C PRO A 423 -8.77 -19.82 4.25
N ILE A 424 -9.03 -18.52 4.02
CA ILE A 424 -8.22 -17.42 4.53
C ILE A 424 -9.10 -16.52 5.41
N LEU A 425 -8.75 -16.38 6.68
CA LEU A 425 -9.33 -15.39 7.58
C LEU A 425 -8.60 -14.06 7.38
N LEU A 426 -9.23 -13.10 6.72
CA LEU A 426 -8.70 -11.76 6.56
C LEU A 426 -9.08 -10.94 7.79
N GLN A 427 -8.11 -10.68 8.68
CA GLN A 427 -8.30 -9.86 9.87
C GLN A 427 -7.82 -8.44 9.60
N TRP A 428 -8.74 -7.54 9.26
CA TRP A 428 -8.40 -6.15 9.02
C TRP A 428 -7.94 -5.45 10.32
N THR A 429 -6.73 -4.90 10.28
CA THR A 429 -6.09 -4.21 11.41
C THR A 429 -5.93 -2.71 11.14
N GLY A 430 -7.00 -2.04 10.76
CA GLY A 430 -6.98 -0.59 10.52
C GLY A 430 -6.51 0.24 11.72
N GLY A 431 -6.40 1.54 11.55
CA GLY A 431 -5.77 2.46 12.51
C GLY A 431 -6.34 2.50 13.93
N ARG A 432 -7.43 1.75 14.19
CA ARG A 432 -8.07 1.64 15.52
C ARG A 432 -7.89 0.26 16.16
N ALA A 433 -7.15 -0.65 15.53
CA ALA A 433 -6.90 -1.96 16.10
C ALA A 433 -5.94 -1.87 17.27
N GLY A 434 -6.11 -2.73 18.27
CA GLY A 434 -5.17 -2.90 19.39
C GLY A 434 -3.90 -3.63 18.93
N GLY A 435 -2.78 -3.37 19.62
CA GLY A 435 -1.48 -3.96 19.28
C GLY A 435 -0.88 -3.37 18.01
N HIS A 436 -0.49 -4.22 17.06
CA HIS A 436 0.00 -3.78 15.75
C HIS A 436 -1.17 -3.27 14.91
N HIS A 437 -1.30 -1.97 14.77
CA HIS A 437 -2.31 -1.32 13.97
C HIS A 437 -1.71 -0.65 12.73
N SER A 438 -2.57 -0.36 11.75
CA SER A 438 -2.22 0.33 10.52
C SER A 438 -2.24 1.85 10.71
N PHE A 439 -1.59 2.54 9.78
CA PHE A 439 -1.71 3.99 9.62
C PHE A 439 -2.94 4.40 8.79
N GLU A 440 -3.56 3.47 8.07
CA GLU A 440 -4.76 3.74 7.27
C GLU A 440 -6.02 3.77 8.14
N ASP A 441 -7.04 4.51 7.70
CA ASP A 441 -8.34 4.56 8.38
C ASP A 441 -8.98 3.17 8.48
N PHE A 442 -9.89 3.01 9.43
CA PHE A 442 -10.51 1.70 9.66
C PHE A 442 -11.56 1.35 8.59
N HIS A 443 -12.34 2.32 8.13
CA HIS A 443 -13.50 2.07 7.28
C HIS A 443 -13.18 2.13 5.79
N GLN A 444 -12.48 3.16 5.35
CA GLN A 444 -12.28 3.43 3.93
C GLN A 444 -11.58 2.31 3.17
N PRO A 445 -10.49 1.70 3.67
CA PRO A 445 -9.84 0.59 2.98
C PRO A 445 -10.75 -0.62 2.77
N ILE A 446 -11.60 -0.93 3.73
CA ILE A 446 -12.57 -2.03 3.59
C ILE A 446 -13.66 -1.66 2.58
N LEU A 447 -14.21 -0.46 2.62
CA LEU A 447 -15.20 -0.01 1.65
C LEU A 447 -14.66 -0.07 0.22
N GLU A 448 -13.41 0.35 0.02
CA GLU A 448 -12.74 0.31 -1.28
C GLU A 448 -12.51 -1.11 -1.79
N THR A 449 -12.13 -2.04 -0.91
CA THR A 449 -11.70 -3.39 -1.30
C THR A 449 -12.79 -4.45 -1.12
N TYR A 450 -13.90 -4.13 -0.47
CA TYR A 450 -14.93 -5.11 -0.10
C TYR A 450 -15.50 -5.89 -1.30
N GLY A 451 -15.76 -5.21 -2.42
CA GLY A 451 -16.22 -5.87 -3.64
C GLY A 451 -15.26 -6.95 -4.15
N ALA A 452 -13.96 -6.66 -4.12
CA ALA A 452 -12.93 -7.60 -4.53
C ALA A 452 -12.74 -8.75 -3.53
N ILE A 453 -12.86 -8.47 -2.22
CA ILE A 453 -12.85 -9.50 -1.17
C ILE A 453 -14.02 -10.45 -1.36
N ARG A 454 -15.22 -9.93 -1.56
CA ARG A 454 -16.45 -10.72 -1.74
C ARG A 454 -16.47 -11.59 -3.00
N ALA A 455 -15.69 -11.23 -4.00
CA ALA A 455 -15.50 -12.05 -5.20
C ALA A 455 -14.65 -13.32 -4.93
N GLN A 456 -14.00 -13.43 -3.77
CA GLN A 456 -13.21 -14.58 -3.39
C GLN A 456 -13.98 -15.44 -2.36
N PRO A 457 -14.52 -16.61 -2.74
CA PRO A 457 -15.36 -17.42 -1.85
C PRO A 457 -14.59 -18.02 -0.65
N ASN A 458 -13.27 -18.13 -0.76
CA ASN A 458 -12.39 -18.67 0.27
C ASN A 458 -11.83 -17.59 1.23
N ILE A 459 -12.21 -16.33 1.08
CA ILE A 459 -11.88 -15.28 2.05
C ILE A 459 -13.05 -15.10 3.03
N VAL A 460 -12.72 -15.13 4.30
CA VAL A 460 -13.60 -14.75 5.42
C VAL A 460 -13.04 -13.47 6.02
N LEU A 461 -13.80 -12.36 5.93
CA LEU A 461 -13.48 -11.05 6.50
C LEU A 461 -14.09 -10.95 7.89
#